data_4ac608da75c148f89b92a77ae17c1597
#
_entry.id   4ac608da75c148f89b92a77ae17c1597
#
_cell.length_a   1.000
_cell.length_b   1.000
_cell.length_c   1.000
_cell.angle_alpha   90.00
_cell.angle_beta   90.00
_cell.angle_gamma   90.00
#
_symmetry.space_group_name_H-M   'P 1'
#
loop_
_entity.id
_entity.type
_entity.pdbx_description
1 polymer ?
#
loop_
_entity_poly.entity_id
_entity_poly.type
_entity_poly.pdbx_seq_one_letter_code
_entity_poly.pdbx_strand_id
1 'polypeptide(L)'
;MAKSIAIVAGSFHKDLVEKMVDEARKTASENNLIVEEVSWVPGSMEVPLQLKRLLIRESIEGAVVLAIIEKGDTDHGLVMGQAVTKGIIDLQLTSMKPIGYGIIGPGATDNQIESRLLPYARKAVLAVSEMLSN
;
A
#
# COMPACT_ATOMS: atom_id res chain seq x y z
N MET A 1 5.76 -7.41 -21.75
CA MET A 1 4.33 -7.56 -21.45
C MET A 1 4.01 -6.88 -20.13
N ALA A 2 2.95 -6.11 -20.09
CA ALA A 2 2.55 -5.41 -18.87
C ALA A 2 2.09 -6.40 -17.80
N LYS A 3 2.43 -6.13 -16.55
CA LYS A 3 2.05 -6.95 -15.40
C LYS A 3 0.95 -6.27 -14.61
N SER A 4 0.05 -7.07 -14.06
CA SER A 4 -1.11 -6.55 -13.32
C SER A 4 -0.84 -6.53 -11.83
N ILE A 5 -1.19 -5.41 -11.20
CA ILE A 5 -1.09 -5.22 -9.75
C ILE A 5 -2.43 -4.75 -9.20
N ALA A 6 -2.59 -4.85 -7.88
CA ALA A 6 -3.73 -4.31 -7.16
C ALA A 6 -3.27 -3.26 -6.16
N ILE A 7 -4.16 -2.35 -5.83
CA ILE A 7 -3.94 -1.34 -4.78
C ILE A 7 -4.95 -1.58 -3.67
N VAL A 8 -4.47 -1.66 -2.44
CA VAL A 8 -5.31 -1.68 -1.24
C VAL A 8 -5.14 -0.35 -0.54
N ALA A 9 -6.22 0.38 -0.38
CA ALA A 9 -6.21 1.74 0.18
C ALA A 9 -7.07 1.80 1.45
N GLY A 10 -6.54 2.40 2.51
CA GLY A 10 -7.25 2.61 3.75
C GLY A 10 -8.13 3.85 3.69
N SER A 11 -9.38 3.72 4.17
CA SER A 11 -10.35 4.82 4.13
C SER A 11 -10.17 5.84 5.24
N PHE A 12 -9.35 5.56 6.22
CA PHE A 12 -9.01 6.55 7.23
C PHE A 12 -8.23 7.69 6.55
N HIS A 13 -8.70 8.93 6.63
CA HIS A 13 -8.21 10.05 5.84
C HIS A 13 -8.35 9.80 4.33
N LYS A 14 -9.52 9.35 3.92
CA LYS A 14 -9.76 8.93 2.54
C LYS A 14 -9.39 9.99 1.50
N ASP A 15 -9.71 11.26 1.77
CA ASP A 15 -9.39 12.37 0.88
C ASP A 15 -7.88 12.49 0.61
N LEU A 16 -7.05 12.24 1.62
CA LEU A 16 -5.60 12.25 1.47
C LEU A 16 -5.11 10.98 0.76
N VAL A 17 -5.66 9.83 1.13
CA VAL A 17 -5.28 8.55 0.50
C VAL A 17 -5.67 8.51 -0.98
N GLU A 18 -6.77 9.18 -1.36
CA GLU A 18 -7.13 9.32 -2.78
C GLU A 18 -6.03 9.99 -3.59
N LYS A 19 -5.33 10.97 -3.02
CA LYS A 19 -4.18 11.60 -3.69
C LYS A 19 -3.05 10.60 -3.88
N MET A 20 -2.85 9.72 -2.90
CA MET A 20 -1.86 8.65 -3.01
C MET A 20 -2.25 7.65 -4.10
N VAL A 21 -3.52 7.29 -4.18
CA VAL A 21 -4.01 6.37 -5.22
C VAL A 21 -3.79 6.97 -6.60
N ASP A 22 -4.09 8.25 -6.79
CA ASP A 22 -3.88 8.92 -8.07
C ASP A 22 -2.41 8.90 -8.48
N GLU A 23 -1.50 9.19 -7.55
CA GLU A 23 -0.07 9.15 -7.81
C GLU A 23 0.40 7.72 -8.10
N ALA A 24 -0.12 6.74 -7.37
CA ALA A 24 0.22 5.34 -7.60
C ALA A 24 -0.23 4.88 -9.00
N ARG A 25 -1.43 5.26 -9.43
CA ARG A 25 -1.91 4.95 -10.79
C ARG A 25 -1.01 5.56 -11.85
N LYS A 26 -0.62 6.82 -11.67
CA LYS A 26 0.27 7.52 -12.59
C LYS A 26 1.62 6.81 -12.67
N THR A 27 2.22 6.49 -11.52
CA THR A 27 3.51 5.82 -11.47
C THR A 27 3.44 4.42 -12.08
N ALA A 28 2.35 3.69 -11.84
CA ALA A 28 2.13 2.38 -12.44
C ALA A 28 2.11 2.47 -13.97
N SER A 29 1.37 3.42 -14.50
CA SER A 29 1.29 3.65 -15.94
C SER A 29 2.66 3.98 -16.54
N GLU A 30 3.45 4.79 -15.86
CA GLU A 30 4.80 5.16 -16.29
C GLU A 30 5.77 3.97 -16.28
N ASN A 31 5.45 2.92 -15.55
CA ASN A 31 6.30 1.74 -15.40
C ASN A 31 5.70 0.48 -16.02
N ASN A 32 4.76 0.65 -16.93
CA ASN A 32 4.13 -0.44 -17.68
C ASN A 32 3.46 -1.48 -16.76
N LEU A 33 2.82 -0.99 -15.69
CA LEU A 33 2.01 -1.81 -14.80
C LEU A 33 0.53 -1.48 -15.00
N ILE A 34 -0.31 -2.51 -14.95
CA ILE A 34 -1.76 -2.36 -15.05
C ILE A 34 -2.33 -2.46 -13.66
N VAL A 35 -3.07 -1.43 -13.23
CA VAL A 35 -3.80 -1.48 -11.96
C VAL A 35 -5.15 -2.17 -12.24
N GLU A 36 -5.22 -3.45 -11.89
CA GLU A 36 -6.40 -4.27 -12.14
C GLU A 36 -7.55 -3.94 -11.21
N GLU A 37 -7.24 -3.59 -9.96
CA GLU A 37 -8.24 -3.30 -8.95
C GLU A 37 -7.70 -2.34 -7.91
N VAL A 38 -8.54 -1.43 -7.43
CA VAL A 38 -8.29 -0.62 -6.24
C VAL A 38 -9.36 -1.00 -5.21
N SER A 39 -8.94 -1.57 -4.10
CA SER A 39 -9.83 -1.97 -3.01
C SER A 39 -9.68 -1.01 -1.85
N TRP A 40 -10.79 -0.43 -1.41
CA TRP A 40 -10.81 0.41 -0.22
C TRP A 40 -11.21 -0.43 0.99
N VAL A 41 -10.43 -0.31 2.08
CA VAL A 41 -10.69 -0.99 3.35
C VAL A 41 -10.87 0.03 4.46
N PRO A 42 -11.57 -0.31 5.57
CA PRO A 42 -11.83 0.67 6.62
C PRO A 42 -10.59 1.30 7.24
N GLY A 43 -9.57 0.50 7.50
CA GLY A 43 -8.33 0.97 8.10
C GLY A 43 -7.19 -0.01 7.87
N SER A 44 -6.04 0.28 8.49
CA SER A 44 -4.83 -0.52 8.28
C SER A 44 -4.97 -1.95 8.76
N MET A 45 -5.79 -2.21 9.79
CA MET A 45 -5.99 -3.56 10.31
C MET A 45 -6.67 -4.50 9.32
N GLU A 46 -7.41 -3.97 8.34
CA GLU A 46 -8.09 -4.77 7.33
C GLU A 46 -7.26 -4.99 6.08
N VAL A 47 -6.10 -4.34 6.00
CA VAL A 47 -5.21 -4.44 4.85
C VAL A 47 -4.70 -5.87 4.61
N PRO A 48 -4.19 -6.59 5.63
CA PRO A 48 -3.65 -7.94 5.36
C PRO A 48 -4.68 -8.91 4.78
N LEU A 49 -5.92 -8.89 5.28
CA LEU A 49 -6.96 -9.77 4.75
C LEU A 49 -7.25 -9.46 3.28
N GLN A 50 -7.43 -8.19 2.96
CA GLN A 50 -7.74 -7.80 1.58
C GLN A 50 -6.56 -8.08 0.64
N LEU A 51 -5.33 -7.87 1.10
CA LEU A 51 -4.15 -8.25 0.33
C LEU A 51 -4.16 -9.74 0.00
N LYS A 52 -4.43 -10.59 0.98
CA LYS A 52 -4.44 -12.03 0.75
C LYS A 52 -5.50 -12.42 -0.28
N ARG A 53 -6.70 -11.83 -0.17
CA ARG A 53 -7.78 -12.07 -1.14
C ARG A 53 -7.37 -11.75 -2.57
N LEU A 54 -6.60 -10.68 -2.75
CA LEU A 54 -6.12 -10.26 -4.06
C LEU A 54 -4.96 -11.11 -4.54
N LEU A 55 -4.00 -11.39 -3.67
CA LEU A 55 -2.76 -12.08 -4.06
C LEU A 55 -2.96 -13.56 -4.38
N ILE A 56 -4.06 -14.19 -3.95
CA ILE A 56 -4.37 -15.56 -4.37
C ILE A 56 -4.86 -15.63 -5.80
N ARG A 57 -5.23 -14.51 -6.42
CA ARG A 57 -5.60 -14.48 -7.85
C ARG A 57 -4.35 -14.56 -8.71
N GLU A 58 -4.34 -15.48 -9.66
CA GLU A 58 -3.18 -15.64 -10.56
C GLU A 58 -2.88 -14.39 -11.39
N SER A 59 -3.93 -13.66 -11.78
CA SER A 59 -3.78 -12.46 -12.61
C SER A 59 -3.06 -11.32 -11.89
N ILE A 60 -3.09 -11.28 -10.57
CA ILE A 60 -2.46 -10.22 -9.77
C ILE A 60 -1.06 -10.65 -9.37
N GLU A 61 -0.06 -9.98 -9.90
CA GLU A 61 1.34 -10.35 -9.71
C GLU A 61 2.03 -9.59 -8.60
N GLY A 62 1.41 -8.54 -8.10
CA GLY A 62 1.90 -7.76 -6.97
C GLY A 62 0.83 -6.82 -6.47
N ALA A 63 1.11 -6.14 -5.37
CA ALA A 63 0.16 -5.21 -4.79
C ALA A 63 0.86 -4.00 -4.17
N VAL A 64 0.11 -2.94 -3.97
CA VAL A 64 0.56 -1.73 -3.29
C VAL A 64 -0.43 -1.41 -2.19
N VAL A 65 0.07 -1.07 -1.02
CA VAL A 65 -0.75 -0.65 0.12
C VAL A 65 -0.56 0.83 0.36
N LEU A 66 -1.66 1.55 0.44
CA LEU A 66 -1.66 2.99 0.70
C LEU A 66 -2.57 3.28 1.88
N ALA A 67 -2.01 3.80 2.96
CA ALA A 67 -2.77 4.09 4.18
C ALA A 67 -2.03 5.11 5.04
N ILE A 68 -2.74 5.65 6.01
CA ILE A 68 -2.18 6.62 6.96
C ILE A 68 -2.48 6.14 8.37
N ILE A 69 -1.42 6.06 9.18
CA ILE A 69 -1.54 5.82 10.63
C ILE A 69 -0.99 7.08 11.29
N GLU A 70 -1.88 8.00 11.64
CA GLU A 70 -1.44 9.25 12.25
C GLU A 70 -1.04 9.06 13.72
N LYS A 71 -0.30 10.02 14.25
CA LYS A 71 0.09 10.03 15.66
C LYS A 71 -1.14 10.34 16.52
N GLY A 72 -1.49 9.41 17.41
CA GLY A 72 -2.55 9.60 18.39
C GLY A 72 -2.00 9.86 19.79
N ASP A 73 -2.89 9.89 20.77
CA ASP A 73 -2.54 10.14 22.18
C ASP A 73 -1.94 8.91 22.87
N THR A 74 -2.06 7.74 22.25
CA THR A 74 -1.62 6.47 22.83
C THR A 74 -0.71 5.72 21.87
N ASP A 75 -0.14 4.60 22.34
CA ASP A 75 0.70 3.74 21.51
C ASP A 75 -0.11 2.80 20.60
N HIS A 76 -1.43 2.95 20.54
CA HIS A 76 -2.28 2.09 19.72
C HIS A 76 -1.84 2.07 18.25
N GLY A 77 -1.58 3.25 17.68
CA GLY A 77 -1.12 3.35 16.28
C GLY A 77 0.22 2.66 16.07
N LEU A 78 1.14 2.80 17.02
CA LEU A 78 2.45 2.14 16.93
C LEU A 78 2.31 0.62 16.93
N VAL A 79 1.53 0.09 17.88
CA VAL A 79 1.30 -1.36 17.98
C VAL A 79 0.62 -1.89 16.72
N MET A 80 -0.41 -1.21 16.25
CA MET A 80 -1.11 -1.57 15.02
C MET A 80 -0.18 -1.55 13.83
N GLY A 81 0.63 -0.50 13.69
CA GLY A 81 1.57 -0.37 12.58
C GLY A 81 2.59 -1.50 12.55
N GLN A 82 3.11 -1.90 13.71
CA GLN A 82 4.06 -3.02 13.80
C GLN A 82 3.39 -4.33 13.38
N ALA A 83 2.18 -4.60 13.85
CA ALA A 83 1.46 -5.83 13.53
C ALA A 83 1.09 -5.90 12.05
N VAL A 84 0.60 -4.79 11.49
CA VAL A 84 0.23 -4.71 10.07
C VAL A 84 1.46 -4.89 9.18
N THR A 85 2.56 -4.22 9.52
CA THR A 85 3.81 -4.33 8.77
C THR A 85 4.32 -5.77 8.75
N LYS A 86 4.28 -6.44 9.90
CA LYS A 86 4.68 -7.86 9.96
C LYS A 86 3.76 -8.73 9.10
N GLY A 87 2.46 -8.49 9.16
CA GLY A 87 1.49 -9.23 8.34
C GLY A 87 1.74 -9.05 6.84
N ILE A 88 2.08 -7.84 6.42
CA ILE A 88 2.40 -7.55 5.02
C ILE A 88 3.66 -8.29 4.59
N ILE A 89 4.71 -8.27 5.41
CA ILE A 89 5.95 -8.99 5.11
C ILE A 89 5.69 -10.49 5.00
N ASP A 90 4.91 -11.05 5.93
CA ASP A 90 4.58 -12.48 5.91
C ASP A 90 3.82 -12.85 4.63
N LEU A 91 2.90 -11.99 4.17
CA LEU A 91 2.17 -12.21 2.93
C LEU A 91 3.07 -12.17 1.70
N GLN A 92 4.02 -11.24 1.67
CA GLN A 92 5.02 -11.20 0.59
C GLN A 92 5.78 -12.51 0.50
N LEU A 93 6.24 -12.99 1.64
CA LEU A 93 7.06 -14.21 1.70
C LEU A 93 6.25 -15.46 1.33
N THR A 94 4.99 -15.56 1.79
CA THR A 94 4.17 -16.73 1.48
C THR A 94 3.63 -16.73 0.06
N SER A 95 3.25 -15.56 -0.47
CA SER A 95 2.71 -15.47 -1.82
C SER A 95 3.81 -15.44 -2.89
N MET A 96 5.02 -15.09 -2.53
CA MET A 96 6.12 -14.84 -3.45
C MET A 96 5.78 -13.75 -4.47
N LYS A 97 4.98 -12.78 -4.04
CA LYS A 97 4.58 -11.64 -4.86
C LYS A 97 4.94 -10.35 -4.11
N PRO A 98 5.52 -9.34 -4.79
CA PRO A 98 5.93 -8.12 -4.12
C PRO A 98 4.74 -7.30 -3.64
N ILE A 99 4.90 -6.69 -2.46
CA ILE A 99 3.93 -5.75 -1.92
C ILE A 99 4.66 -4.44 -1.64
N GLY A 100 4.25 -3.37 -2.33
CA GLY A 100 4.78 -2.04 -2.11
C GLY A 100 4.17 -1.42 -0.86
N TYR A 101 4.99 -0.96 0.05
CA TYR A 101 4.56 -0.44 1.33
C TYR A 101 4.49 1.09 1.28
N GLY A 102 3.27 1.62 1.16
CA GLY A 102 3.00 3.04 1.14
C GLY A 102 2.17 3.50 2.33
N ILE A 103 2.44 2.96 3.51
CA ILE A 103 1.78 3.40 4.74
C ILE A 103 2.59 4.50 5.38
N ILE A 104 1.95 5.65 5.63
CA ILE A 104 2.56 6.79 6.32
C ILE A 104 2.28 6.65 7.80
N GLY A 105 3.33 6.65 8.61
CA GLY A 105 3.25 6.39 10.05
C GLY A 105 3.64 4.96 10.39
N PRO A 106 3.47 4.55 11.65
CA PRO A 106 2.83 5.30 12.74
C PRO A 106 3.66 6.49 13.23
N GLY A 107 2.98 7.39 13.96
CA GLY A 107 3.64 8.51 14.61
C GLY A 107 3.79 9.76 13.76
N ALA A 108 3.19 9.80 12.57
CA ALA A 108 3.27 10.95 11.68
C ALA A 108 2.36 12.09 12.14
N THR A 109 2.88 13.31 12.13
CA THR A 109 2.11 14.53 12.36
C THR A 109 1.46 14.98 11.05
N ASP A 110 0.50 15.93 11.13
CA ASP A 110 -0.19 16.42 9.94
C ASP A 110 0.76 16.92 8.85
N ASN A 111 1.76 17.71 9.23
CA ASN A 111 2.75 18.21 8.27
C ASN A 111 3.58 17.08 7.65
N GLN A 112 3.92 16.09 8.44
CA GLN A 112 4.67 14.93 7.96
C GLN A 112 3.83 14.11 7.00
N ILE A 113 2.54 13.95 7.27
CA ILE A 113 1.62 13.24 6.38
C ILE A 113 1.55 13.92 5.03
N GLU A 114 1.27 15.24 5.02
CA GLU A 114 1.11 15.99 3.76
C GLU A 114 2.34 15.89 2.86
N SER A 115 3.53 16.02 3.41
CA SER A 115 4.77 16.01 2.63
C SER A 115 5.12 14.61 2.08
N ARG A 116 4.49 13.56 2.62
CA ARG A 116 4.81 12.17 2.27
C ARG A 116 3.81 11.49 1.35
N LEU A 117 2.67 12.12 1.08
CA LEU A 117 1.60 11.50 0.30
C LEU A 117 2.08 10.98 -1.07
N LEU A 118 2.60 11.87 -1.90
CA LEU A 118 3.02 11.48 -3.24
C LEU A 118 4.32 10.69 -3.27
N PRO A 119 5.37 11.08 -2.50
CA PRO A 119 6.61 10.29 -2.48
C PRO A 119 6.41 8.85 -2.01
N TYR A 120 5.58 8.63 -0.99
CA TYR A 120 5.34 7.26 -0.47
C TYR A 120 4.58 6.42 -1.48
N ALA A 121 3.57 6.99 -2.13
CA ALA A 121 2.82 6.28 -3.15
C ALA A 121 3.72 5.89 -4.32
N ARG A 122 4.54 6.81 -4.79
CA ARG A 122 5.48 6.56 -5.90
C ARG A 122 6.48 5.48 -5.55
N LYS A 123 7.13 5.59 -4.38
CA LYS A 123 8.14 4.61 -3.95
C LYS A 123 7.56 3.20 -3.82
N ALA A 124 6.33 3.10 -3.32
CA ALA A 124 5.67 1.79 -3.18
C ALA A 124 5.49 1.12 -4.54
N VAL A 125 5.03 1.86 -5.54
CA VAL A 125 4.85 1.33 -6.89
C VAL A 125 6.20 0.97 -7.52
N LEU A 126 7.21 1.83 -7.36
CA LEU A 126 8.54 1.58 -7.93
C LEU A 126 9.18 0.33 -7.33
N ALA A 127 8.98 0.09 -6.04
CA ALA A 127 9.49 -1.14 -5.40
C ALA A 127 8.86 -2.39 -6.03
N VAL A 128 7.55 -2.37 -6.26
CA VAL A 128 6.85 -3.48 -6.91
C VAL A 128 7.35 -3.66 -8.34
N SER A 129 7.47 -2.56 -9.08
CA SER A 129 7.95 -2.59 -10.47
C SER A 129 9.33 -3.23 -10.56
N GLU A 130 10.24 -2.81 -9.69
CA GLU A 130 11.60 -3.35 -9.66
C GLU A 130 11.61 -4.86 -9.34
N MET A 131 10.84 -5.27 -8.34
CA MET A 131 10.79 -6.69 -7.95
C MET A 131 10.13 -7.57 -9.00
N LEU A 132 9.19 -7.04 -9.76
CA LEU A 132 8.56 -7.79 -10.86
C LEU A 132 9.47 -7.90 -12.08
N SER A 133 10.50 -7.06 -12.17
CA SER A 133 11.48 -7.09 -13.26
C SER A 133 12.61 -8.09 -13.02
N ASN A 134 12.74 -8.54 -11.79
CA ASN A 134 13.81 -9.47 -11.41
C ASN A 134 13.45 -10.94 -11.67
#